data_4b00275b3aee1f8d9eddbdafb0871135
#
_entry.id   4b00275b3aee1f8d9eddbdafb0871135
#
_cell.length_a   1.000
_cell.length_b   1.000
_cell.length_c   1.000
_cell.angle_alpha   90.00
_cell.angle_beta   90.00
_cell.angle_gamma   90.00
#
_symmetry.space_group_name_H-M   'P 1'
#
loop_
_entity.id
_entity.type
_entity.pdbx_description
1 polymer ?
#
loop_
_entity_poly.entity_id
_entity_poly.type
_entity_poly.pdbx_seq_one_letter_code
_entity_poly.pdbx_strand_id
1 'polypeptide(L)'
;MSGDLVHGGALDAMCAAFPQAPEPWIDLSTGINPWAYPDTDVSQAAVTHLPTLSAREACREAVASAIAAPGHVLLLAPGSELLIRLLPDVIRPRRIAVLSPTYGDHVSVWKRAGADIIETPDPLSLAPSVDAVIVTNPNNPDGRIFDREDLETARQALAARNGWLIVDEAYADLVPEQSLAIHGGAEGLMILRSFGKFFGLAGIRLGALLAPACVREAMAERLGIWPVSGIALEIGARAYADTDWQTQTRAKLATASTRFDTILETAGLHPVGGAALFRFVKVADAHLVFDQLARAGIYVRRFNWSKTHLRIGLPTTVEAEARLKTALNLSG
;
A
#
# COMPACT_ATOMS: atom_id res chain seq x y z
N MET A 1 -13.42 23.30 5.64
CA MET A 1 -12.52 22.70 4.61
C MET A 1 -11.70 21.54 5.20
N SER A 2 -12.33 20.46 5.65
CA SER A 2 -11.66 19.34 6.35
C SER A 2 -11.98 17.96 5.79
N GLY A 3 -12.71 17.85 4.68
CA GLY A 3 -13.11 16.54 4.10
C GLY A 3 -12.12 15.93 3.11
N ASP A 4 -11.37 16.75 2.38
CA ASP A 4 -10.64 16.30 1.17
C ASP A 4 -9.19 15.86 1.39
N LEU A 5 -8.62 16.07 2.58
CA LEU A 5 -7.23 15.69 2.91
C LEU A 5 -7.12 14.36 3.66
N VAL A 6 -8.12 13.52 3.58
CA VAL A 6 -8.14 12.22 4.31
C VAL A 6 -7.15 11.21 3.72
N HIS A 7 -6.78 11.36 2.45
CA HIS A 7 -5.77 10.52 1.77
C HIS A 7 -4.61 11.37 1.24
N GLY A 8 -3.41 10.78 1.09
CA GLY A 8 -2.31 11.43 0.38
C GLY A 8 -2.60 11.56 -1.12
N GLY A 9 -1.82 12.39 -1.84
CA GLY A 9 -1.95 12.59 -3.28
C GLY A 9 -2.98 13.65 -3.72
N ALA A 10 -3.60 14.36 -2.79
CA ALA A 10 -4.54 15.45 -3.09
C ALA A 10 -3.79 16.79 -3.36
N LEU A 11 -2.87 16.79 -4.33
CA LEU A 11 -1.98 17.93 -4.58
C LEU A 11 -2.75 19.19 -5.01
N ASP A 12 -3.79 19.04 -5.84
CA ASP A 12 -4.64 20.17 -6.27
C ASP A 12 -5.28 20.89 -5.08
N ALA A 13 -5.75 20.14 -4.08
CA ALA A 13 -6.30 20.72 -2.87
C ALA A 13 -5.23 21.46 -2.05
N MET A 14 -3.98 20.97 -2.06
CA MET A 14 -2.87 21.65 -1.39
C MET A 14 -2.49 22.94 -2.12
N CYS A 15 -2.39 22.93 -3.44
CA CYS A 15 -2.15 24.14 -4.25
C CYS A 15 -3.23 25.21 -3.98
N ALA A 16 -4.48 24.82 -3.90
CA ALA A 16 -5.58 25.71 -3.59
C ALA A 16 -5.53 26.26 -2.14
N ALA A 17 -5.13 25.44 -1.17
CA ALA A 17 -5.05 25.84 0.24
C ALA A 17 -3.83 26.72 0.54
N PHE A 18 -2.73 26.57 -0.21
CA PHE A 18 -1.47 27.31 -0.03
C PHE A 18 -1.00 27.96 -1.34
N PRO A 19 -1.74 28.95 -1.88
CA PRO A 19 -1.47 29.53 -3.19
C PRO A 19 -0.16 30.33 -3.28
N GLN A 20 0.49 30.61 -2.14
CA GLN A 20 1.77 31.31 -2.07
C GLN A 20 2.96 30.33 -1.90
N ALA A 21 2.71 29.03 -1.84
CA ALA A 21 3.77 28.05 -1.71
C ALA A 21 4.62 27.96 -3.01
N PRO A 22 5.94 27.73 -2.89
CA PRO A 22 6.81 27.65 -4.07
C PRO A 22 6.50 26.42 -4.95
N GLU A 23 6.48 26.63 -6.24
CA GLU A 23 6.38 25.60 -7.28
C GLU A 23 7.79 25.10 -7.70
N PRO A 24 7.93 23.87 -8.20
CA PRO A 24 6.90 22.82 -8.20
C PRO A 24 6.72 22.26 -6.80
N TRP A 25 5.51 21.80 -6.48
CA TRP A 25 5.24 21.09 -5.23
C TRP A 25 5.99 19.76 -5.16
N ILE A 26 6.42 19.41 -3.95
CA ILE A 26 7.03 18.11 -3.63
C ILE A 26 6.00 17.28 -2.88
N ASP A 27 5.44 16.25 -3.54
CA ASP A 27 4.47 15.35 -2.91
C ASP A 27 5.19 14.22 -2.16
N LEU A 28 5.28 14.36 -0.84
CA LEU A 28 5.76 13.34 0.11
C LEU A 28 4.60 12.75 0.93
N SER A 29 3.35 12.96 0.52
CA SER A 29 2.17 12.47 1.24
C SER A 29 1.85 11.01 0.94
N THR A 30 2.37 10.47 -0.16
CA THR A 30 2.17 9.09 -0.59
C THR A 30 3.34 8.19 -0.19
N GLY A 31 3.08 6.89 -0.05
CA GLY A 31 4.13 5.88 0.10
C GLY A 31 4.40 5.20 -1.24
N ILE A 32 4.67 5.97 -2.29
CA ILE A 32 4.90 5.50 -3.64
C ILE A 32 6.38 5.66 -3.96
N ASN A 33 6.96 4.66 -4.64
CA ASN A 33 8.34 4.75 -5.11
C ASN A 33 8.47 5.91 -6.09
N PRO A 34 9.34 6.87 -5.79
CA PRO A 34 9.54 8.02 -6.64
C PRO A 34 10.35 7.73 -7.92
N TRP A 35 11.05 6.62 -7.95
CA TRP A 35 11.73 6.12 -9.15
C TRP A 35 10.89 5.03 -9.79
N ALA A 36 9.93 5.47 -10.60
CA ALA A 36 9.01 4.56 -11.27
C ALA A 36 9.75 3.59 -12.20
N TYR A 37 9.14 2.42 -12.39
CA TYR A 37 9.58 1.48 -13.42
C TYR A 37 9.58 2.17 -14.79
N PRO A 38 10.69 2.13 -15.53
CA PRO A 38 10.89 3.02 -16.68
C PRO A 38 10.20 2.56 -17.98
N ASP A 39 10.04 1.24 -18.18
CA ASP A 39 9.45 0.70 -19.42
C ASP A 39 7.93 0.74 -19.37
N THR A 40 7.38 1.90 -19.71
CA THR A 40 5.92 2.16 -19.72
C THR A 40 5.33 2.30 -21.12
N ASP A 41 6.11 2.10 -22.17
CA ASP A 41 5.59 2.08 -23.53
C ASP A 41 4.62 0.90 -23.72
N VAL A 42 3.53 1.15 -24.43
CA VAL A 42 2.50 0.14 -24.67
C VAL A 42 2.18 0.02 -26.14
N SER A 43 1.76 -1.18 -26.54
CA SER A 43 1.32 -1.42 -27.90
C SER A 43 0.04 -0.62 -28.22
N GLN A 44 -0.13 -0.23 -29.48
CA GLN A 44 -1.38 0.38 -29.92
C GLN A 44 -2.59 -0.55 -29.64
N ALA A 45 -2.39 -1.85 -29.72
CA ALA A 45 -3.44 -2.84 -29.42
C ALA A 45 -3.88 -2.79 -27.94
N ALA A 46 -2.96 -2.58 -26.99
CA ALA A 46 -3.30 -2.46 -25.57
C ALA A 46 -4.24 -1.28 -25.27
N VAL A 47 -4.23 -0.26 -26.14
CA VAL A 47 -5.07 0.94 -26.01
C VAL A 47 -6.40 0.78 -26.75
N THR A 48 -6.38 0.17 -27.95
CA THR A 48 -7.52 0.20 -28.88
C THR A 48 -8.38 -1.05 -28.86
N HIS A 49 -7.90 -2.16 -28.30
CA HIS A 49 -8.66 -3.41 -28.24
C HIS A 49 -8.97 -3.80 -26.78
N LEU A 50 -10.01 -4.60 -26.61
CA LEU A 50 -10.28 -5.25 -25.33
C LEU A 50 -9.13 -6.18 -24.96
N PRO A 51 -8.75 -6.26 -23.68
CA PRO A 51 -7.69 -7.14 -23.22
C PRO A 51 -7.93 -8.60 -23.58
N THR A 52 -6.93 -9.24 -24.18
CA THR A 52 -7.01 -10.65 -24.53
C THR A 52 -6.81 -11.56 -23.32
N LEU A 53 -7.28 -12.81 -23.41
CA LEU A 53 -7.01 -13.82 -22.38
C LEU A 53 -5.51 -14.09 -22.24
N SER A 54 -4.77 -14.12 -23.36
CA SER A 54 -3.31 -14.32 -23.35
C SER A 54 -2.55 -13.19 -22.66
N ALA A 55 -2.94 -11.93 -22.87
CA ALA A 55 -2.32 -10.79 -22.20
C ALA A 55 -2.58 -10.84 -20.67
N ARG A 56 -3.81 -11.20 -20.28
CA ARG A 56 -4.16 -11.37 -18.87
C ARG A 56 -3.38 -12.51 -18.23
N GLU A 57 -3.25 -13.64 -18.93
CA GLU A 57 -2.51 -14.80 -18.45
C GLU A 57 -1.01 -14.49 -18.30
N ALA A 58 -0.40 -13.86 -19.30
CA ALA A 58 1.01 -13.46 -19.25
C ALA A 58 1.29 -12.54 -18.05
N CYS A 59 0.43 -11.55 -17.79
CA CYS A 59 0.56 -10.70 -16.63
C CYS A 59 0.39 -11.48 -15.31
N ARG A 60 -0.61 -12.37 -15.23
CA ARG A 60 -0.86 -13.22 -14.06
C ARG A 60 0.33 -14.11 -13.74
N GLU A 61 0.94 -14.73 -14.74
CA GLU A 61 2.12 -15.58 -14.60
C GLU A 61 3.35 -14.79 -14.16
N ALA A 62 3.58 -13.61 -14.74
CA ALA A 62 4.66 -12.73 -14.32
C ALA A 62 4.53 -12.31 -12.86
N VAL A 63 3.33 -11.89 -12.43
CA VAL A 63 3.06 -11.56 -11.02
C VAL A 63 3.31 -12.77 -10.14
N ALA A 64 2.72 -13.92 -10.46
CA ALA A 64 2.84 -15.13 -9.66
C ALA A 64 4.30 -15.58 -9.49
N SER A 65 5.07 -15.55 -10.58
CA SER A 65 6.50 -15.87 -10.56
C SER A 65 7.29 -14.92 -9.66
N ALA A 66 7.08 -13.62 -9.81
CA ALA A 66 7.82 -12.61 -9.06
C ALA A 66 7.59 -12.67 -7.55
N ILE A 67 6.38 -13.06 -7.12
CA ILE A 67 6.03 -13.15 -5.70
C ILE A 67 6.08 -14.59 -5.15
N ALA A 68 6.60 -15.54 -5.93
CA ALA A 68 6.67 -16.97 -5.60
C ALA A 68 5.32 -17.60 -5.21
N ALA A 69 4.23 -17.15 -5.83
CA ALA A 69 2.89 -17.66 -5.57
C ALA A 69 2.49 -18.74 -6.59
N PRO A 70 1.62 -19.71 -6.22
CA PRO A 70 0.98 -20.57 -7.22
C PRO A 70 0.12 -19.74 -8.17
N GLY A 71 0.41 -19.80 -9.48
CA GLY A 71 -0.26 -18.94 -10.46
C GLY A 71 -1.79 -19.09 -10.47
N HIS A 72 -2.31 -20.29 -10.28
CA HIS A 72 -3.75 -20.58 -10.32
C HIS A 72 -4.57 -19.97 -9.17
N VAL A 73 -3.92 -19.46 -8.11
CA VAL A 73 -4.62 -18.85 -6.97
C VAL A 73 -4.72 -17.33 -7.05
N LEU A 74 -4.20 -16.71 -8.13
CA LEU A 74 -4.08 -15.28 -8.32
C LEU A 74 -5.19 -14.75 -9.25
N LEU A 75 -5.86 -13.69 -8.82
CA LEU A 75 -6.85 -12.92 -9.59
C LEU A 75 -6.34 -11.48 -9.74
N LEU A 76 -6.14 -11.02 -10.97
CA LEU A 76 -5.79 -9.62 -11.26
C LEU A 76 -7.01 -8.70 -11.10
N ALA A 77 -6.77 -7.49 -10.59
CA ALA A 77 -7.81 -6.49 -10.34
C ALA A 77 -7.31 -5.06 -10.64
N PRO A 78 -8.22 -4.08 -10.80
CA PRO A 78 -7.84 -2.69 -11.03
C PRO A 78 -7.42 -2.00 -9.72
N GLY A 79 -6.34 -2.49 -9.13
CA GLY A 79 -5.78 -2.05 -7.85
C GLY A 79 -6.36 -2.77 -6.64
N SER A 80 -5.60 -2.79 -5.53
CA SER A 80 -6.03 -3.44 -4.27
C SER A 80 -7.20 -2.72 -3.60
N GLU A 81 -7.36 -1.41 -3.81
CA GLU A 81 -8.44 -0.63 -3.20
C GLU A 81 -9.83 -1.16 -3.58
N LEU A 82 -10.04 -1.47 -4.87
CA LEU A 82 -11.32 -2.03 -5.31
C LEU A 82 -11.57 -3.40 -4.66
N LEU A 83 -10.53 -4.23 -4.53
CA LEU A 83 -10.65 -5.50 -3.82
C LEU A 83 -11.08 -5.31 -2.37
N ILE A 84 -10.43 -4.38 -1.64
CA ILE A 84 -10.82 -4.04 -0.24
C ILE A 84 -12.29 -3.67 -0.16
N ARG A 85 -12.79 -2.86 -1.11
CA ARG A 85 -14.19 -2.40 -1.13
C ARG A 85 -15.18 -3.51 -1.43
N LEU A 86 -14.79 -4.52 -2.24
CA LEU A 86 -15.66 -5.63 -2.65
C LEU A 86 -15.59 -6.84 -1.69
N LEU A 87 -14.56 -6.93 -0.82
CA LEU A 87 -14.45 -8.05 0.12
C LEU A 87 -15.70 -8.28 0.98
N PRO A 88 -16.39 -7.24 1.54
CA PRO A 88 -17.61 -7.45 2.32
C PRO A 88 -18.78 -8.07 1.54
N ASP A 89 -18.77 -7.99 0.22
CA ASP A 89 -19.78 -8.65 -0.62
C ASP A 89 -19.46 -10.12 -0.90
N VAL A 90 -18.18 -10.51 -0.70
CA VAL A 90 -17.68 -11.87 -0.96
C VAL A 90 -17.71 -12.72 0.31
N ILE A 91 -17.28 -12.14 1.43
CA ILE A 91 -17.28 -12.79 2.74
C ILE A 91 -18.02 -11.90 3.75
N ARG A 92 -18.63 -12.51 4.78
CA ARG A 92 -19.47 -11.78 5.75
C ARG A 92 -19.09 -12.14 7.19
N PRO A 93 -17.86 -11.87 7.63
CA PRO A 93 -17.47 -12.02 9.02
C PRO A 93 -18.28 -11.05 9.88
N ARG A 94 -18.72 -11.49 11.06
CA ARG A 94 -19.49 -10.65 11.99
C ARG A 94 -18.58 -9.84 12.90
N ARG A 95 -17.48 -10.45 13.35
CA ARG A 95 -16.54 -9.83 14.28
C ARG A 95 -15.13 -9.87 13.69
N ILE A 96 -14.51 -8.71 13.58
CA ILE A 96 -13.24 -8.54 12.88
C ILE A 96 -12.26 -7.80 13.77
N ALA A 97 -11.06 -8.36 13.98
CA ALA A 97 -9.93 -7.64 14.55
C ALA A 97 -9.12 -6.99 13.44
N VAL A 98 -8.90 -5.69 13.54
CA VAL A 98 -8.14 -4.89 12.56
C VAL A 98 -6.94 -4.26 13.24
N LEU A 99 -5.76 -4.40 12.63
CA LEU A 99 -4.57 -3.69 13.08
C LEU A 99 -4.85 -2.18 13.13
N SER A 100 -4.50 -1.52 14.23
CA SER A 100 -4.67 -0.08 14.39
C SER A 100 -3.44 0.55 15.07
N PRO A 101 -2.91 1.66 14.53
CA PRO A 101 -3.37 2.31 13.30
C PRO A 101 -2.95 1.56 12.04
N THR A 102 -3.80 1.63 10.99
CA THR A 102 -3.51 1.08 9.66
C THR A 102 -4.18 1.92 8.56
N TYR A 103 -4.23 1.40 7.33
CA TYR A 103 -4.96 2.03 6.23
C TYR A 103 -6.46 2.07 6.52
N GLY A 104 -7.01 3.29 6.61
CA GLY A 104 -8.35 3.54 7.16
C GLY A 104 -9.50 2.86 6.41
N ASP A 105 -9.33 2.54 5.12
CA ASP A 105 -10.38 1.88 4.36
C ASP A 105 -10.66 0.46 4.85
N HIS A 106 -9.68 -0.24 5.45
CA HIS A 106 -9.94 -1.53 6.09
C HIS A 106 -11.00 -1.46 7.19
N VAL A 107 -10.97 -0.42 8.00
CA VAL A 107 -11.99 -0.22 9.05
C VAL A 107 -13.30 0.26 8.45
N SER A 108 -13.23 1.25 7.53
CA SER A 108 -14.42 1.95 7.03
C SER A 108 -15.34 1.06 6.18
N VAL A 109 -14.79 0.18 5.36
CA VAL A 109 -15.58 -0.71 4.48
C VAL A 109 -16.35 -1.75 5.29
N TRP A 110 -15.71 -2.34 6.31
CA TRP A 110 -16.33 -3.35 7.14
C TRP A 110 -17.35 -2.78 8.13
N LYS A 111 -17.08 -1.59 8.70
CA LYS A 111 -18.08 -0.86 9.50
C LYS A 111 -19.35 -0.57 8.68
N ARG A 112 -19.20 -0.13 7.42
CA ARG A 112 -20.35 0.08 6.52
C ARG A 112 -21.10 -1.21 6.18
N ALA A 113 -20.39 -2.34 6.13
CA ALA A 113 -20.98 -3.66 5.92
C ALA A 113 -21.66 -4.22 7.18
N GLY A 114 -21.62 -3.51 8.33
CA GLY A 114 -22.28 -3.89 9.56
C GLY A 114 -21.48 -4.87 10.44
N ALA A 115 -20.19 -5.05 10.21
CA ALA A 115 -19.34 -5.87 11.06
C ALA A 115 -18.98 -5.16 12.38
N ASP A 116 -18.85 -5.93 13.44
CA ASP A 116 -18.28 -5.51 14.74
C ASP A 116 -16.74 -5.46 14.61
N ILE A 117 -16.18 -4.25 14.72
CA ILE A 117 -14.74 -4.01 14.49
C ILE A 117 -14.02 -3.77 15.81
N ILE A 118 -12.99 -4.56 16.06
CA ILE A 118 -12.03 -4.39 17.15
C ILE A 118 -10.74 -3.82 16.57
N GLU A 119 -10.54 -2.53 16.75
CA GLU A 119 -9.28 -1.87 16.39
C GLU A 119 -8.26 -2.10 17.50
N THR A 120 -7.12 -2.75 17.18
CA THR A 120 -6.12 -3.13 18.18
C THR A 120 -4.71 -3.13 17.59
N PRO A 121 -3.66 -2.83 18.39
CA PRO A 121 -2.28 -2.98 17.93
C PRO A 121 -1.82 -4.44 17.86
N ASP A 122 -2.59 -5.38 18.43
CA ASP A 122 -2.29 -6.81 18.41
C ASP A 122 -3.52 -7.64 17.95
N PRO A 123 -3.84 -7.61 16.65
CA PRO A 123 -4.99 -8.34 16.12
C PRO A 123 -4.80 -9.85 16.06
N LEU A 124 -3.54 -10.34 15.97
CA LEU A 124 -3.26 -11.77 15.83
C LEU A 124 -3.65 -12.54 17.10
N SER A 125 -3.47 -11.95 18.28
CA SER A 125 -3.88 -12.57 19.55
C SER A 125 -5.38 -12.85 19.65
N LEU A 126 -6.19 -12.14 18.85
CA LEU A 126 -7.64 -12.30 18.81
C LEU A 126 -8.12 -13.36 17.81
N ALA A 127 -7.22 -13.94 16.99
CA ALA A 127 -7.58 -14.94 15.98
C ALA A 127 -8.46 -16.09 16.51
N PRO A 128 -8.27 -16.62 17.75
CA PRO A 128 -9.16 -17.66 18.28
C PRO A 128 -10.60 -17.19 18.61
N SER A 129 -10.87 -15.88 18.63
CA SER A 129 -12.12 -15.31 19.15
C SER A 129 -12.92 -14.43 18.16
N VAL A 130 -12.38 -14.20 16.96
CA VAL A 130 -12.99 -13.40 15.91
C VAL A 130 -13.21 -14.21 14.64
N ASP A 131 -14.03 -13.70 13.71
CA ASP A 131 -14.29 -14.35 12.43
C ASP A 131 -13.27 -13.96 11.37
N ALA A 132 -12.64 -12.80 11.52
CA ALA A 132 -11.56 -12.38 10.65
C ALA A 132 -10.52 -11.52 11.38
N VAL A 133 -9.29 -11.59 10.91
CA VAL A 133 -8.20 -10.69 11.28
C VAL A 133 -7.71 -9.98 10.01
N ILE A 134 -7.51 -8.67 10.11
CA ILE A 134 -6.98 -7.85 9.02
C ILE A 134 -5.70 -7.17 9.47
N VAL A 135 -4.63 -7.38 8.70
CA VAL A 135 -3.33 -6.73 8.89
C VAL A 135 -2.83 -6.17 7.56
N THR A 136 -2.11 -5.07 7.61
CA THR A 136 -1.28 -4.59 6.51
C THR A 136 0.16 -4.98 6.80
N ASN A 137 0.86 -5.64 5.88
CA ASN A 137 2.20 -6.17 6.12
C ASN A 137 3.15 -5.96 4.92
N PRO A 138 4.14 -5.07 4.96
CA PRO A 138 4.42 -4.06 6.00
C PRO A 138 3.30 -3.05 6.22
N ASN A 139 3.12 -2.61 7.46
CA ASN A 139 2.00 -1.73 7.81
C ASN A 139 2.20 -0.28 7.33
N ASN A 140 1.11 0.36 7.08
CA ASN A 140 0.99 1.80 6.85
C ASN A 140 0.10 2.39 7.97
N PRO A 141 0.61 3.30 8.86
CA PRO A 141 1.73 4.21 8.55
C PRO A 141 3.08 3.85 9.17
N ASP A 142 3.16 2.92 10.10
CA ASP A 142 4.31 2.72 10.98
C ASP A 142 5.38 1.77 10.43
N GLY A 143 5.11 1.07 9.32
CA GLY A 143 6.04 0.13 8.71
C GLY A 143 6.23 -1.17 9.48
N ARG A 144 5.44 -1.42 10.53
CA ARG A 144 5.50 -2.67 11.30
C ARG A 144 5.38 -3.88 10.39
N ILE A 145 6.19 -4.89 10.67
CA ILE A 145 6.18 -6.18 9.99
C ILE A 145 5.80 -7.26 11.02
N PHE A 146 4.87 -8.12 10.65
CA PHE A 146 4.56 -9.35 11.38
C PHE A 146 5.36 -10.49 10.78
N ASP A 147 5.87 -11.35 11.64
CA ASP A 147 6.57 -12.53 11.19
C ASP A 147 5.64 -13.51 10.48
N ARG A 148 6.17 -14.16 9.46
CA ARG A 148 5.40 -15.11 8.64
C ARG A 148 4.81 -16.25 9.48
N GLU A 149 5.56 -16.74 10.46
CA GLU A 149 5.12 -17.83 11.36
C GLU A 149 3.94 -17.41 12.23
N ASP A 150 3.95 -16.17 12.76
CA ASP A 150 2.85 -15.62 13.55
C ASP A 150 1.58 -15.46 12.70
N LEU A 151 1.72 -14.96 11.48
CA LEU A 151 0.62 -14.83 10.53
C LEU A 151 0.05 -16.19 10.15
N GLU A 152 0.89 -17.19 9.91
CA GLU A 152 0.44 -18.55 9.58
C GLU A 152 -0.26 -19.23 10.76
N THR A 153 0.24 -19.03 11.98
CA THR A 153 -0.41 -19.51 13.20
C THR A 153 -1.81 -18.91 13.38
N ALA A 154 -1.94 -17.60 13.19
CA ALA A 154 -3.23 -16.92 13.23
C ALA A 154 -4.18 -17.40 12.12
N ARG A 155 -3.66 -17.59 10.88
CA ARG A 155 -4.43 -18.17 9.79
C ARG A 155 -5.00 -19.54 10.13
N GLN A 156 -4.17 -20.43 10.67
CA GLN A 156 -4.61 -21.78 11.04
C GLN A 156 -5.70 -21.74 12.11
N ALA A 157 -5.54 -20.90 13.13
CA ALA A 157 -6.57 -20.73 14.18
C ALA A 157 -7.90 -20.20 13.61
N LEU A 158 -7.86 -19.30 12.64
CA LEU A 158 -9.04 -18.77 11.94
C LEU A 158 -9.65 -19.83 11.00
N ALA A 159 -8.84 -20.48 10.17
CA ALA A 159 -9.30 -21.49 9.21
C ALA A 159 -10.01 -22.66 9.89
N ALA A 160 -9.53 -23.11 11.06
CA ALA A 160 -10.17 -24.16 11.85
C ALA A 160 -11.63 -23.84 12.28
N ARG A 161 -12.03 -22.56 12.17
CA ARG A 161 -13.35 -22.03 12.50
C ARG A 161 -14.05 -21.41 11.30
N ASN A 162 -13.60 -21.68 10.08
CA ASN A 162 -14.05 -21.06 8.82
C ASN A 162 -13.88 -19.52 8.82
N GLY A 163 -12.91 -19.01 9.56
CA GLY A 163 -12.55 -17.61 9.62
C GLY A 163 -11.47 -17.23 8.60
N TRP A 164 -11.08 -15.95 8.59
CA TRP A 164 -10.24 -15.36 7.54
C TRP A 164 -9.09 -14.54 8.12
N LEU A 165 -7.87 -14.81 7.68
CA LEU A 165 -6.76 -13.88 7.75
C LEU A 165 -6.69 -13.10 6.42
N ILE A 166 -6.83 -11.79 6.49
CA ILE A 166 -6.72 -10.88 5.34
C ILE A 166 -5.43 -10.07 5.52
N VAL A 167 -4.47 -10.26 4.62
CA VAL A 167 -3.17 -9.59 4.65
C VAL A 167 -3.08 -8.62 3.48
N ASP A 168 -3.05 -7.33 3.77
CA ASP A 168 -2.76 -6.32 2.76
C ASP A 168 -1.24 -6.17 2.59
N GLU A 169 -0.73 -6.76 1.53
CA GLU A 169 0.68 -6.76 1.15
C GLU A 169 1.03 -5.65 0.14
N ALA A 170 0.39 -4.47 0.26
CA ALA A 170 0.65 -3.35 -0.66
C ALA A 170 2.13 -2.90 -0.68
N TYR A 171 2.88 -3.19 0.36
CA TYR A 171 4.31 -2.85 0.49
C TYR A 171 5.23 -4.07 0.52
N ALA A 172 4.73 -5.28 0.32
CA ALA A 172 5.53 -6.50 0.45
C ALA A 172 6.62 -6.66 -0.61
N ASP A 173 6.53 -5.98 -1.77
CA ASP A 173 7.60 -5.95 -2.77
C ASP A 173 8.90 -5.30 -2.25
N LEU A 174 8.84 -4.54 -1.15
CA LEU A 174 10.02 -4.00 -0.46
C LEU A 174 10.77 -5.05 0.35
N VAL A 175 10.06 -6.05 0.87
CA VAL A 175 10.55 -7.11 1.77
C VAL A 175 9.91 -8.45 1.39
N PRO A 176 10.20 -8.97 0.18
CA PRO A 176 9.50 -10.13 -0.38
C PRO A 176 9.63 -11.40 0.47
N GLU A 177 10.69 -11.51 1.27
CA GLU A 177 10.91 -12.61 2.20
C GLU A 177 9.87 -12.68 3.33
N GLN A 178 9.14 -11.59 3.60
CA GLN A 178 8.08 -11.54 4.61
C GLN A 178 6.69 -11.83 4.04
N SER A 179 6.58 -11.99 2.73
CA SER A 179 5.28 -12.22 2.07
C SER A 179 4.73 -13.63 2.37
N LEU A 180 3.41 -13.69 2.55
CA LEU A 180 2.66 -14.94 2.63
C LEU A 180 2.26 -15.50 1.25
N ALA A 181 2.68 -14.87 0.14
CA ALA A 181 2.26 -15.27 -1.19
C ALA A 181 2.53 -16.74 -1.53
N ILE A 182 3.59 -17.34 -0.96
CA ILE A 182 3.90 -18.77 -1.10
C ILE A 182 2.77 -19.68 -0.56
N HIS A 183 1.98 -19.20 0.41
CA HIS A 183 0.81 -19.88 0.97
C HIS A 183 -0.50 -19.47 0.28
N GLY A 184 -0.41 -18.71 -0.81
CA GLY A 184 -1.58 -18.25 -1.56
C GLY A 184 -2.53 -19.40 -1.90
N GLY A 185 -3.83 -19.17 -1.72
CA GLY A 185 -4.86 -20.20 -1.93
C GLY A 185 -5.13 -21.12 -0.75
N ALA A 186 -4.35 -21.04 0.35
CA ALA A 186 -4.63 -21.78 1.56
C ALA A 186 -5.98 -21.37 2.18
N GLU A 187 -6.66 -22.32 2.78
CA GLU A 187 -7.93 -22.09 3.50
C GLU A 187 -7.76 -21.01 4.57
N GLY A 188 -8.72 -20.09 4.63
CA GLY A 188 -8.72 -18.99 5.58
C GLY A 188 -7.73 -17.87 5.27
N LEU A 189 -7.09 -17.83 4.08
CA LEU A 189 -6.13 -16.80 3.70
C LEU A 189 -6.60 -15.98 2.50
N MET A 190 -6.50 -14.66 2.63
CA MET A 190 -6.61 -13.71 1.53
C MET A 190 -5.43 -12.75 1.57
N ILE A 191 -4.76 -12.58 0.43
CA ILE A 191 -3.64 -11.64 0.30
C ILE A 191 -3.97 -10.63 -0.80
N LEU A 192 -3.81 -9.35 -0.48
CA LEU A 192 -4.00 -8.25 -1.41
C LEU A 192 -2.64 -7.71 -1.85
N ARG A 193 -2.45 -7.52 -3.16
CA ARG A 193 -1.22 -6.95 -3.73
C ARG A 193 -1.52 -5.65 -4.46
N SER A 194 -0.62 -4.68 -4.34
CA SER A 194 -0.72 -3.37 -5.00
C SER A 194 0.51 -3.09 -5.85
N PHE A 195 0.32 -3.02 -7.16
CA PHE A 195 1.39 -2.69 -8.10
C PHE A 195 1.89 -1.23 -7.97
N GLY A 196 1.03 -0.31 -7.57
CA GLY A 196 1.30 1.13 -7.62
C GLY A 196 2.34 1.65 -6.63
N LYS A 197 2.78 0.84 -5.64
CA LYS A 197 3.66 1.29 -4.56
C LYS A 197 5.13 1.12 -4.93
N PHE A 198 5.61 -0.10 -4.95
CA PHE A 198 7.01 -0.44 -5.23
C PHE A 198 7.42 -0.06 -6.66
N PHE A 199 6.57 -0.33 -7.64
CA PHE A 199 6.86 0.01 -9.04
C PHE A 199 6.71 1.50 -9.37
N GLY A 200 6.18 2.32 -8.44
CA GLY A 200 6.04 3.77 -8.67
C GLY A 200 4.96 4.15 -9.69
N LEU A 201 4.12 3.21 -10.10
CA LEU A 201 3.14 3.34 -11.19
C LEU A 201 1.70 3.31 -10.67
N ALA A 202 1.39 4.16 -9.68
CA ALA A 202 0.07 4.18 -9.05
C ALA A 202 -1.09 4.45 -10.03
N GLY A 203 -0.84 5.21 -11.08
CA GLY A 203 -1.82 5.56 -12.11
C GLY A 203 -2.24 4.39 -13.02
N ILE A 204 -1.45 3.32 -13.09
CA ILE A 204 -1.74 2.13 -13.91
C ILE A 204 -2.92 1.32 -13.36
N ARG A 205 -3.22 1.42 -12.07
CA ARG A 205 -4.34 0.73 -11.42
C ARG A 205 -4.30 -0.79 -11.61
N LEU A 206 -3.19 -1.43 -11.21
CA LEU A 206 -3.05 -2.88 -11.17
C LEU A 206 -2.88 -3.35 -9.72
N GLY A 207 -3.54 -4.46 -9.41
CA GLY A 207 -3.42 -5.17 -8.15
C GLY A 207 -3.79 -6.64 -8.32
N ALA A 208 -3.69 -7.42 -7.26
CA ALA A 208 -4.07 -8.82 -7.29
C ALA A 208 -4.63 -9.28 -5.94
N LEU A 209 -5.47 -10.31 -6.00
CA LEU A 209 -5.97 -11.09 -4.88
C LEU A 209 -5.42 -12.51 -5.01
N LEU A 210 -4.83 -13.03 -3.93
CA LEU A 210 -4.54 -14.44 -3.77
C LEU A 210 -5.50 -14.99 -2.72
N ALA A 211 -6.26 -16.01 -3.08
CA ALA A 211 -7.31 -16.56 -2.21
C ALA A 211 -7.72 -17.98 -2.65
N PRO A 212 -8.45 -18.74 -1.81
CA PRO A 212 -9.12 -19.97 -2.21
C PRO A 212 -10.10 -19.76 -3.39
N ALA A 213 -10.40 -20.84 -4.13
CA ALA A 213 -11.20 -20.79 -5.35
C ALA A 213 -12.55 -20.10 -5.15
N CYS A 214 -13.27 -20.45 -4.08
CA CYS A 214 -14.60 -19.88 -3.80
C CYS A 214 -14.59 -18.35 -3.65
N VAL A 215 -13.54 -17.78 -3.03
CA VAL A 215 -13.39 -16.32 -2.89
C VAL A 215 -13.01 -15.69 -4.23
N ARG A 216 -12.08 -16.31 -4.97
CA ARG A 216 -11.64 -15.79 -6.28
C ARG A 216 -12.77 -15.76 -7.30
N GLU A 217 -13.58 -16.83 -7.37
CA GLU A 217 -14.72 -16.94 -8.27
C GLU A 217 -15.78 -15.89 -7.95
N ALA A 218 -16.15 -15.77 -6.69
CA ALA A 218 -17.08 -14.75 -6.24
C ALA A 218 -16.57 -13.32 -6.47
N MET A 219 -15.26 -13.08 -6.32
CA MET A 219 -14.65 -11.78 -6.61
C MET A 219 -14.59 -11.52 -8.12
N ALA A 220 -14.24 -12.53 -8.92
CA ALA A 220 -14.20 -12.41 -10.39
C ALA A 220 -15.57 -12.06 -10.99
N GLU A 221 -16.65 -12.63 -10.45
CA GLU A 221 -18.02 -12.30 -10.85
C GLU A 221 -18.32 -10.80 -10.63
N ARG A 222 -17.89 -10.23 -9.52
CA ARG A 222 -18.07 -8.81 -9.18
C ARG A 222 -17.21 -7.87 -10.00
N LEU A 223 -16.01 -8.31 -10.34
CA LEU A 223 -15.08 -7.52 -11.16
C LEU A 223 -15.48 -7.48 -12.63
N GLY A 224 -16.21 -8.50 -13.11
CA GLY A 224 -16.61 -8.63 -14.51
C GLY A 224 -15.51 -9.18 -15.42
N ILE A 225 -15.75 -9.11 -16.74
CA ILE A 225 -14.92 -9.84 -17.72
C ILE A 225 -13.59 -9.14 -18.01
N TRP A 226 -13.57 -7.81 -18.05
CA TRP A 226 -12.38 -6.98 -18.39
C TRP A 226 -12.01 -5.98 -17.28
N PRO A 227 -11.69 -6.44 -16.07
CA PRO A 227 -11.46 -5.52 -14.96
C PRO A 227 -10.15 -4.75 -15.09
N VAL A 228 -9.14 -5.29 -15.78
CA VAL A 228 -7.81 -4.69 -15.91
C VAL A 228 -7.59 -4.28 -17.37
N SER A 229 -7.11 -3.06 -17.58
CA SER A 229 -6.85 -2.52 -18.92
C SER A 229 -5.68 -3.23 -19.61
N GLY A 230 -5.65 -3.23 -20.95
CA GLY A 230 -4.53 -3.76 -21.74
C GLY A 230 -3.22 -3.09 -21.36
N ILE A 231 -3.23 -1.77 -21.13
CA ILE A 231 -2.09 -0.98 -20.67
C ILE A 231 -1.53 -1.54 -19.37
N ALA A 232 -2.39 -1.76 -18.39
CA ALA A 232 -1.97 -2.28 -17.08
C ALA A 232 -1.43 -3.71 -17.17
N LEU A 233 -1.99 -4.54 -18.04
CA LEU A 233 -1.52 -5.91 -18.26
C LEU A 233 -0.13 -5.95 -18.91
N GLU A 234 0.11 -5.15 -19.97
CA GLU A 234 1.41 -5.13 -20.64
C GLU A 234 2.52 -4.59 -19.73
N ILE A 235 2.29 -3.44 -19.09
CA ILE A 235 3.29 -2.86 -18.18
C ILE A 235 3.50 -3.75 -16.96
N GLY A 236 2.43 -4.30 -16.39
CA GLY A 236 2.51 -5.19 -15.24
C GLY A 236 3.30 -6.47 -15.54
N ALA A 237 3.07 -7.09 -16.70
CA ALA A 237 3.80 -8.28 -17.12
C ALA A 237 5.32 -8.02 -17.23
N ARG A 238 5.71 -6.92 -17.87
CA ARG A 238 7.13 -6.54 -18.00
C ARG A 238 7.77 -6.20 -16.66
N ALA A 239 7.12 -5.35 -15.87
CA ALA A 239 7.67 -4.89 -14.60
C ALA A 239 7.87 -6.02 -13.58
N TYR A 240 6.92 -6.97 -13.52
CA TYR A 240 7.06 -8.14 -12.65
C TYR A 240 8.09 -9.16 -13.17
N ALA A 241 8.29 -9.24 -14.48
CA ALA A 241 9.32 -10.09 -15.07
C ALA A 241 10.75 -9.53 -14.91
N ASP A 242 10.90 -8.21 -14.70
CA ASP A 242 12.19 -7.53 -14.55
C ASP A 242 12.74 -7.66 -13.11
N THR A 243 13.28 -8.81 -12.80
CA THR A 243 13.86 -9.11 -11.47
C THR A 243 15.11 -8.30 -11.17
N ASP A 244 15.85 -7.90 -12.19
CA ASP A 244 17.07 -7.09 -12.05
C ASP A 244 16.72 -5.68 -11.60
N TRP A 245 15.76 -5.04 -12.25
CA TRP A 245 15.27 -3.73 -11.83
C TRP A 245 14.70 -3.77 -10.41
N GLN A 246 13.94 -4.80 -10.07
CA GLN A 246 13.37 -4.96 -8.74
C GLN A 246 14.47 -5.06 -7.68
N THR A 247 15.52 -5.84 -7.94
CA THR A 247 16.65 -6.02 -7.02
C THR A 247 17.43 -4.72 -6.84
N GLN A 248 17.77 -4.05 -7.95
CA GLN A 248 18.45 -2.75 -7.93
C GLN A 248 17.63 -1.68 -7.23
N THR A 249 16.32 -1.68 -7.46
CA THR A 249 15.40 -0.72 -6.85
C THR A 249 15.30 -0.92 -5.35
N ARG A 250 15.21 -2.15 -4.85
CA ARG A 250 15.25 -2.42 -3.40
C ARG A 250 16.54 -1.90 -2.76
N ALA A 251 17.68 -2.15 -3.35
CA ALA A 251 18.98 -1.66 -2.86
C ALA A 251 19.06 -0.12 -2.87
N LYS A 252 18.57 0.51 -3.95
CA LYS A 252 18.49 1.97 -4.06
C LYS A 252 17.57 2.58 -3.01
N LEU A 253 16.40 2.01 -2.79
CA LEU A 253 15.44 2.46 -1.78
C LEU A 253 16.02 2.31 -0.37
N ALA A 254 16.70 1.23 -0.05
CA ALA A 254 17.34 1.03 1.25
C ALA A 254 18.40 2.12 1.52
N THR A 255 19.28 2.38 0.54
CA THR A 255 20.29 3.44 0.64
C THR A 255 19.68 4.82 0.83
N ALA A 256 18.67 5.16 0.01
CA ALA A 256 18.00 6.45 0.09
C ALA A 256 17.21 6.62 1.40
N SER A 257 16.65 5.54 1.89
CA SER A 257 15.93 5.47 3.16
C SER A 257 16.85 5.79 4.35
N THR A 258 18.04 5.19 4.41
CA THR A 258 19.06 5.49 5.45
C THR A 258 19.52 6.95 5.39
N ARG A 259 19.75 7.48 4.18
CA ARG A 259 20.08 8.89 4.00
C ARG A 259 18.94 9.80 4.47
N PHE A 260 17.71 9.42 4.23
CA PHE A 260 16.54 10.16 4.67
C PHE A 260 16.42 10.18 6.21
N ASP A 261 16.73 9.08 6.89
CA ASP A 261 16.81 9.06 8.36
C ASP A 261 17.78 10.12 8.88
N THR A 262 18.98 10.22 8.32
CA THR A 262 19.97 11.25 8.68
C THR A 262 19.43 12.68 8.50
N ILE A 263 18.65 12.92 7.42
CA ILE A 263 18.02 14.23 7.15
C ILE A 263 17.03 14.57 8.26
N LEU A 264 16.16 13.64 8.61
CA LEU A 264 15.14 13.84 9.63
C LEU A 264 15.76 14.03 11.02
N GLU A 265 16.73 13.20 11.40
CA GLU A 265 17.44 13.29 12.69
C GLU A 265 18.19 14.62 12.85
N THR A 266 18.85 15.10 11.79
CA THR A 266 19.52 16.41 11.80
C THR A 266 18.54 17.55 12.03
N ALA A 267 17.28 17.40 11.58
CA ALA A 267 16.21 18.37 11.81
C ALA A 267 15.47 18.13 13.16
N GLY A 268 15.96 17.25 14.03
CA GLY A 268 15.33 16.93 15.32
C GLY A 268 14.06 16.06 15.21
N LEU A 269 13.79 15.48 14.03
CA LEU A 269 12.69 14.56 13.81
C LEU A 269 13.20 13.12 13.88
N HIS A 270 12.77 12.38 14.90
CA HIS A 270 13.17 11.00 15.07
C HIS A 270 12.07 10.07 14.51
N PRO A 271 12.36 9.26 13.49
CA PRO A 271 11.42 8.25 13.01
C PRO A 271 11.07 7.26 14.12
N VAL A 272 9.77 7.03 14.31
CA VAL A 272 9.26 6.01 15.24
C VAL A 272 8.80 4.75 14.50
N GLY A 273 8.97 4.74 13.19
CA GLY A 273 8.67 3.64 12.29
C GLY A 273 8.75 4.05 10.83
N GLY A 274 8.41 3.14 9.92
CA GLY A 274 8.37 3.40 8.49
C GLY A 274 8.76 2.19 7.65
N ALA A 275 8.63 2.34 6.35
CA ALA A 275 9.12 1.43 5.33
C ALA A 275 10.13 2.16 4.43
N ALA A 276 10.77 1.45 3.50
CA ALA A 276 11.78 2.07 2.63
C ALA A 276 11.23 3.24 1.76
N LEU A 277 9.91 3.37 1.63
CA LEU A 277 9.24 4.42 0.86
C LEU A 277 8.77 5.62 1.72
N PHE A 278 8.80 5.52 3.04
CA PHE A 278 8.34 6.58 3.93
C PHE A 278 8.85 6.40 5.36
N ARG A 279 8.82 7.49 6.10
CA ARG A 279 9.04 7.48 7.56
C ARG A 279 7.80 7.94 8.30
N PHE A 280 7.54 7.28 9.42
CA PHE A 280 6.53 7.67 10.39
C PHE A 280 7.24 8.38 11.54
N VAL A 281 6.93 9.66 11.71
CA VAL A 281 7.63 10.52 12.68
C VAL A 281 6.66 11.02 13.74
N LYS A 282 7.17 11.15 14.99
CA LYS A 282 6.46 11.78 16.08
C LYS A 282 6.98 13.21 16.26
N VAL A 283 6.08 14.17 16.36
CA VAL A 283 6.36 15.61 16.54
C VAL A 283 5.49 16.17 17.67
N ALA A 284 5.85 17.34 18.19
CA ALA A 284 5.05 18.00 19.24
C ALA A 284 3.65 18.39 18.73
N ASP A 285 3.56 18.95 17.53
CA ASP A 285 2.31 19.32 16.86
C ASP A 285 2.39 19.04 15.36
N ALA A 286 1.65 18.04 14.91
CA ALA A 286 1.63 17.62 13.50
C ALA A 286 0.97 18.66 12.59
N HIS A 287 0.07 19.50 13.11
CA HIS A 287 -0.56 20.56 12.31
C HIS A 287 0.43 21.68 12.03
N LEU A 288 1.20 22.10 13.02
CA LEU A 288 2.22 23.14 12.83
C LEU A 288 3.30 22.70 11.84
N VAL A 289 3.84 21.49 12.01
CA VAL A 289 4.85 20.96 11.07
C VAL A 289 4.28 20.75 9.66
N PHE A 290 3.05 20.28 9.56
CA PHE A 290 2.37 20.14 8.26
C PHE A 290 2.22 21.49 7.57
N ASP A 291 1.71 22.52 8.25
CA ASP A 291 1.51 23.85 7.70
C ASP A 291 2.83 24.50 7.29
N GLN A 292 3.90 24.32 8.09
CA GLN A 292 5.23 24.80 7.77
C GLN A 292 5.78 24.18 6.49
N LEU A 293 5.68 22.85 6.35
CA LEU A 293 6.09 22.13 5.16
C LEU A 293 5.24 22.52 3.95
N ALA A 294 3.92 22.66 4.12
CA ALA A 294 3.01 23.06 3.05
C ALA A 294 3.34 24.47 2.53
N ARG A 295 3.65 25.44 3.41
CA ARG A 295 4.13 26.79 3.02
C ARG A 295 5.44 26.76 2.24
N ALA A 296 6.25 25.73 2.43
CA ALA A 296 7.47 25.49 1.65
C ALA A 296 7.23 24.65 0.37
N GLY A 297 5.97 24.41 -0.01
CA GLY A 297 5.61 23.61 -1.19
C GLY A 297 5.89 22.12 -1.02
N ILE A 298 5.82 21.60 0.21
CA ILE A 298 6.04 20.18 0.54
C ILE A 298 4.77 19.61 1.15
N TYR A 299 4.16 18.64 0.48
CA TYR A 299 2.98 17.96 0.97
C TYR A 299 3.34 16.65 1.67
N VAL A 300 3.02 16.53 2.96
CA VAL A 300 3.22 15.32 3.77
C VAL A 300 1.88 14.77 4.27
N ARG A 301 1.87 13.56 4.79
CA ARG A 301 0.66 12.92 5.31
C ARG A 301 0.48 13.20 6.80
N ARG A 302 -0.61 13.85 7.19
CA ARG A 302 -1.12 13.92 8.56
C ARG A 302 -2.29 12.96 8.77
N PHE A 303 -2.65 12.67 10.02
CA PHE A 303 -3.69 11.71 10.38
C PHE A 303 -4.73 12.36 11.28
N ASN A 304 -6.01 12.10 11.00
CA ASN A 304 -7.11 12.65 11.81
C ASN A 304 -7.16 12.05 13.23
N TRP A 305 -6.61 10.85 13.40
CA TRP A 305 -6.54 10.15 14.69
C TRP A 305 -5.34 10.59 15.55
N SER A 306 -4.39 11.37 15.01
CA SER A 306 -3.21 11.82 15.76
C SER A 306 -2.86 13.27 15.50
N LYS A 307 -2.62 14.01 16.60
CA LYS A 307 -2.12 15.39 16.58
C LYS A 307 -0.60 15.47 16.62
N THR A 308 0.08 14.33 16.76
CA THR A 308 1.53 14.27 16.99
C THR A 308 2.28 13.39 16.02
N HIS A 309 1.63 12.88 14.98
CA HIS A 309 2.28 11.99 14.02
C HIS A 309 2.09 12.46 12.59
N LEU A 310 3.16 12.32 11.81
CA LEU A 310 3.17 12.52 10.36
C LEU A 310 3.79 11.30 9.68
N ARG A 311 3.39 11.04 8.44
CA ARG A 311 4.13 10.17 7.54
C ARG A 311 4.72 11.01 6.42
N ILE A 312 6.03 10.89 6.21
CA ILE A 312 6.78 11.65 5.21
C ILE A 312 7.33 10.65 4.19
N GLY A 313 6.96 10.81 2.93
CA GLY A 313 7.48 10.03 1.81
C GLY A 313 8.94 10.32 1.53
N LEU A 314 9.58 9.44 0.77
CA LEU A 314 10.98 9.56 0.42
C LEU A 314 11.20 10.71 -0.58
N PRO A 315 12.03 11.74 -0.27
CA PRO A 315 12.39 12.77 -1.24
C PRO A 315 13.29 12.17 -2.34
N THR A 316 13.14 12.66 -3.57
CA THR A 316 13.67 12.00 -4.77
C THR A 316 14.87 12.67 -5.39
N THR A 317 15.00 13.97 -5.18
CA THR A 317 16.01 14.81 -5.82
C THR A 317 16.80 15.56 -4.76
N VAL A 318 18.00 16.01 -5.12
CA VAL A 318 18.84 16.83 -4.26
C VAL A 318 18.11 18.13 -3.87
N GLU A 319 17.32 18.69 -4.78
CA GLU A 319 16.54 19.90 -4.58
C GLU A 319 15.39 19.64 -3.58
N ALA A 320 14.71 18.50 -3.68
CA ALA A 320 13.65 18.10 -2.74
C ALA A 320 14.21 17.91 -1.34
N GLU A 321 15.36 17.25 -1.21
CA GLU A 321 16.05 17.10 0.09
C GLU A 321 16.50 18.43 0.67
N ALA A 322 17.09 19.31 -0.15
CA ALA A 322 17.52 20.62 0.27
C ALA A 322 16.35 21.48 0.76
N ARG A 323 15.23 21.49 0.00
CA ARG A 323 14.01 22.21 0.40
C ARG A 323 13.42 21.65 1.69
N LEU A 324 13.39 20.33 1.84
CA LEU A 324 12.91 19.69 3.06
C LEU A 324 13.77 20.06 4.28
N LYS A 325 15.10 19.98 4.15
CA LYS A 325 16.04 20.41 5.21
C LYS A 325 15.82 21.87 5.61
N THR A 326 15.72 22.76 4.63
CA THR A 326 15.47 24.18 4.88
C THR A 326 14.13 24.40 5.58
N ALA A 327 13.08 23.74 5.10
CA ALA A 327 11.76 23.86 5.68
C ALA A 327 11.68 23.33 7.11
N LEU A 328 12.38 22.26 7.45
CA LEU A 328 12.42 21.68 8.81
C LEU A 328 13.28 22.52 9.76
N ASN A 329 14.39 23.12 9.29
CA ASN A 329 15.31 23.92 10.12
C ASN A 329 14.76 25.33 10.47
N LEU A 330 13.68 25.77 9.87
CA LEU A 330 13.00 27.03 10.22
C LEU A 330 12.19 26.93 11.53
N SER A 331 12.23 25.78 12.20
CA SER A 331 11.49 25.48 13.46
C SER A 331 12.30 25.76 14.73
N GLY A 332 13.49 26.39 14.63
CA GLY A 332 14.34 26.76 15.78
C GLY A 332 13.97 28.10 16.40
#